data_46cbaab6dedc7c3046b16b8ecf1e4743
#
_entry.id   46cbaab6dedc7c3046b16b8ecf1e4743
#
_cell.length_a   1.000
_cell.length_b   1.000
_cell.length_c   1.000
_cell.angle_alpha   90.00
_cell.angle_beta   90.00
_cell.angle_gamma   90.00
#
_symmetry.space_group_name_H-M   'P 1'
#
loop_
_entity.id
_entity.type
_entity.pdbx_description
1 polymer ?
#
loop_
_entity_poly.entity_id
_entity_poly.type
_entity_poly.pdbx_seq_one_letter_code
_entity_poly.pdbx_strand_id
1 'polypeptide(L)'
;MASSNALLANMPSDILNDFMSRAELVHFDLNEPAMMESEFSGFVEFPTAGLLSYTVKPDPETHIEIASIGRNGFLGAAEIFGMGSLPQAAFWMVAGNSYRLTRENFGILLRQHDDFAQICKRYTGQLFSEVCLNFGCASRHNLENRCAKWLLLTHDRVGMDHFYVTQEFLAKILGTKRGRINFVATQLQTAGLIQYSRGNIKILDRAGLIKASCQCYQNFDC
;
A
#
# COMPACT_ATOMS: atom_id res chain seq x y z
N MET A 1 22.38 5.43 -9.78
CA MET A 1 21.65 4.18 -9.49
C MET A 1 20.18 4.46 -9.76
N ALA A 2 19.49 3.62 -10.52
CA ALA A 2 18.05 3.79 -10.73
C ALA A 2 17.35 3.64 -9.36
N SER A 3 16.45 4.56 -9.03
CA SER A 3 15.64 4.46 -7.82
C SER A 3 14.74 3.23 -7.91
N SER A 4 14.66 2.45 -6.84
CA SER A 4 13.73 1.30 -6.75
C SER A 4 12.27 1.72 -6.57
N ASN A 5 11.99 3.00 -6.32
CA ASN A 5 10.64 3.55 -6.36
C ASN A 5 10.30 4.00 -7.79
N ALA A 6 9.18 3.52 -8.33
CA ALA A 6 8.80 3.73 -9.72
C ALA A 6 8.51 5.21 -10.08
N LEU A 7 8.01 6.00 -9.13
CA LEU A 7 7.80 7.42 -9.34
C LEU A 7 9.12 8.17 -9.50
N LEU A 8 10.14 7.77 -8.72
CA LEU A 8 11.46 8.37 -8.74
C LEU A 8 12.31 7.87 -9.93
N ALA A 9 12.10 6.63 -10.38
CA ALA A 9 12.89 6.02 -11.45
C ALA A 9 12.74 6.73 -12.81
N ASN A 10 11.62 7.42 -13.02
CA ASN A 10 11.31 8.12 -14.27
C ASN A 10 11.53 9.64 -14.19
N MET A 11 12.16 10.12 -13.11
CA MET A 11 12.43 11.55 -12.94
C MET A 11 13.67 12.00 -13.70
N PRO A 12 13.70 13.26 -14.22
CA PRO A 12 14.92 13.89 -14.68
C PRO A 12 16.03 13.85 -13.62
N SER A 13 17.27 13.73 -14.09
CA SER A 13 18.43 13.51 -13.18
C SER A 13 18.68 14.65 -12.20
N ASP A 14 18.42 15.88 -12.59
CA ASP A 14 18.53 17.08 -11.75
C ASP A 14 17.51 17.05 -10.60
N ILE A 15 16.26 16.71 -10.90
CA ILE A 15 15.19 16.55 -9.89
C ILE A 15 15.51 15.39 -8.94
N LEU A 16 15.96 14.26 -9.51
CA LEU A 16 16.33 13.09 -8.69
C LEU A 16 17.51 13.42 -7.77
N ASN A 17 18.52 14.16 -8.23
CA ASN A 17 19.65 14.57 -7.41
C ASN A 17 19.22 15.51 -6.28
N ASP A 18 18.35 16.49 -6.54
CA ASP A 18 17.82 17.37 -5.50
C ASP A 18 16.97 16.59 -4.49
N PHE A 19 16.11 15.67 -4.96
CA PHE A 19 15.37 14.74 -4.09
C PHE A 19 16.31 13.95 -3.16
N MET A 20 17.33 13.29 -3.74
CA MET A 20 18.27 12.47 -2.98
C MET A 20 19.13 13.28 -1.99
N SER A 21 19.39 14.55 -2.28
CA SER A 21 20.13 15.43 -1.35
C SER A 21 19.35 15.77 -0.08
N ARG A 22 18.01 15.60 -0.11
CA ARG A 22 17.06 15.94 0.96
C ARG A 22 16.46 14.71 1.62
N ALA A 23 16.52 13.56 0.97
CA ALA A 23 15.88 12.33 1.42
C ALA A 23 16.84 11.49 2.28
N GLU A 24 16.29 10.83 3.27
CA GLU A 24 16.94 9.82 4.09
C GLU A 24 16.43 8.44 3.71
N LEU A 25 17.31 7.45 3.56
CA LEU A 25 16.91 6.06 3.41
C LEU A 25 16.70 5.44 4.80
N VAL A 26 15.46 5.04 5.10
CA VAL A 26 15.06 4.48 6.39
C VAL A 26 14.59 3.05 6.21
N HIS A 27 14.95 2.18 7.14
CA HIS A 27 14.42 0.82 7.24
C HIS A 27 13.24 0.78 8.23
N PHE A 28 12.25 -0.03 7.92
CA PHE A 28 11.06 -0.24 8.75
C PHE A 28 10.80 -1.73 8.97
N ASP A 29 10.46 -2.04 10.20
CA ASP A 29 10.05 -3.38 10.60
C ASP A 29 8.56 -3.63 10.32
N LEU A 30 8.17 -4.90 10.37
CA LEU A 30 6.78 -5.33 10.26
C LEU A 30 5.92 -4.70 11.39
N ASN A 31 4.76 -4.16 11.02
CA ASN A 31 3.81 -3.44 11.87
C ASN A 31 4.32 -2.11 12.44
N GLU A 32 5.46 -1.63 11.99
CA GLU A 32 5.94 -0.31 12.38
C GLU A 32 5.02 0.78 11.84
N PRO A 33 4.57 1.75 12.67
CA PRO A 33 3.74 2.84 12.20
C PRO A 33 4.53 3.80 11.32
N ALA A 34 3.99 4.13 10.16
CA ALA A 34 4.51 5.17 9.27
C ALA A 34 3.74 6.48 9.43
N MET A 35 2.45 6.39 9.79
CA MET A 35 1.59 7.54 10.05
C MET A 35 0.53 7.13 11.08
N MET A 36 0.38 7.92 12.14
CA MET A 36 -0.65 7.74 13.17
C MET A 36 -1.79 8.73 12.98
N GLU A 37 -3.00 8.32 13.41
CA GLU A 37 -4.16 9.22 13.45
C GLU A 37 -3.87 10.45 14.28
N SER A 38 -4.39 11.60 13.84
CA SER A 38 -4.21 12.90 14.49
C SER A 38 -2.77 13.40 14.63
N GLU A 39 -1.78 12.59 14.38
CA GLU A 39 -0.39 13.01 14.33
C GLU A 39 0.03 13.18 12.87
N PHE A 40 0.46 14.40 12.55
CA PHE A 40 1.26 14.57 11.33
C PHE A 40 2.53 13.75 11.51
N SER A 41 2.77 12.79 10.65
CA SER A 41 4.03 12.04 10.68
C SER A 41 5.26 12.94 10.53
N GLY A 42 5.05 14.18 10.10
CA GLY A 42 6.14 15.12 9.79
C GLY A 42 6.92 14.73 8.53
N PHE A 43 6.59 13.58 7.95
CA PHE A 43 7.34 12.96 6.86
C PHE A 43 6.44 12.49 5.72
N VAL A 44 7.06 12.42 4.53
CA VAL A 44 6.52 11.78 3.32
C VAL A 44 7.42 10.60 2.98
N GLU A 45 6.82 9.42 2.75
CA GLU A 45 7.55 8.19 2.52
C GLU A 45 7.43 7.72 1.07
N PHE A 46 8.56 7.43 0.43
CA PHE A 46 8.65 6.84 -0.91
C PHE A 46 9.21 5.42 -0.79
N PRO A 47 8.37 4.38 -0.64
CA PRO A 47 8.83 3.01 -0.47
C PRO A 47 9.73 2.55 -1.61
N THR A 48 10.83 1.89 -1.27
CA THR A 48 11.75 1.25 -2.22
C THR A 48 11.66 -0.27 -2.16
N ALA A 49 11.20 -0.78 -1.02
CA ALA A 49 10.87 -2.18 -0.77
C ALA A 49 9.82 -2.24 0.33
N GLY A 50 9.12 -3.37 0.44
CA GLY A 50 8.07 -3.56 1.43
C GLY A 50 6.71 -3.00 0.98
N LEU A 51 5.76 -2.94 1.91
CA LEU A 51 4.39 -2.51 1.64
C LEU A 51 3.76 -1.84 2.86
N LEU A 52 3.16 -0.70 2.65
CA LEU A 52 2.35 0.03 3.63
C LEU A 52 0.87 -0.33 3.46
N SER A 53 0.19 -0.60 4.56
CA SER A 53 -1.27 -0.63 4.64
C SER A 53 -1.77 0.77 5.04
N TYR A 54 -2.54 1.41 4.17
CA TYR A 54 -3.13 2.72 4.39
C TYR A 54 -4.58 2.55 4.83
N THR A 55 -4.89 2.93 6.07
CA THR A 55 -6.11 2.55 6.76
C THR A 55 -6.91 3.74 7.23
N VAL A 56 -8.22 3.53 7.40
CA VAL A 56 -9.12 4.41 8.16
C VAL A 56 -9.64 3.67 9.37
N LYS A 57 -10.06 4.44 10.38
CA LYS A 57 -10.58 3.95 11.64
C LYS A 57 -12.03 4.41 11.83
N PRO A 58 -13.00 3.61 11.38
CA PRO A 58 -14.42 3.96 11.52
C PRO A 58 -14.90 3.93 12.97
N ASP A 59 -14.21 3.19 13.84
CA ASP A 59 -14.43 3.10 15.28
C ASP A 59 -13.10 2.85 16.01
N PRO A 60 -13.01 3.02 17.36
CA PRO A 60 -11.75 2.95 18.09
C PRO A 60 -10.96 1.64 17.96
N GLU A 61 -11.61 0.55 17.60
CA GLU A 61 -11.00 -0.79 17.58
C GLU A 61 -10.74 -1.34 16.17
N THR A 62 -11.29 -0.67 15.13
CA THR A 62 -11.29 -1.20 13.78
C THR A 62 -10.41 -0.39 12.85
N HIS A 63 -9.40 -1.02 12.26
CA HIS A 63 -8.65 -0.48 11.13
C HIS A 63 -9.10 -1.18 9.85
N ILE A 64 -9.54 -0.41 8.85
CA ILE A 64 -9.92 -0.93 7.54
C ILE A 64 -8.96 -0.35 6.51
N GLU A 65 -8.33 -1.22 5.72
CA GLU A 65 -7.47 -0.77 4.63
C GLU A 65 -8.30 -0.15 3.52
N ILE A 66 -7.93 1.06 3.13
CA ILE A 66 -8.51 1.78 2.01
C ILE A 66 -7.64 1.70 0.75
N ALA A 67 -6.34 1.55 0.93
CA ALA A 67 -5.36 1.33 -0.12
C ALA A 67 -4.09 0.69 0.46
N SER A 68 -3.22 0.16 -0.38
CA SER A 68 -1.86 -0.20 0.02
C SER A 68 -0.83 0.54 -0.84
N ILE A 69 0.30 0.92 -0.25
CA ILE A 69 1.32 1.77 -0.89
C ILE A 69 2.64 1.01 -0.90
N GLY A 70 3.11 0.70 -2.08
CA GLY A 70 4.40 0.06 -2.31
C GLY A 70 5.34 0.95 -3.10
N ARG A 71 6.32 0.33 -3.74
CA ARG A 71 7.34 1.01 -4.57
C ARG A 71 6.79 1.77 -5.78
N ASN A 72 5.51 1.66 -6.09
CA ASN A 72 4.82 2.38 -7.17
C ASN A 72 4.15 3.69 -6.70
N GLY A 73 4.35 4.10 -5.44
CA GLY A 73 3.69 5.25 -4.87
C GLY A 73 4.46 5.94 -3.75
N PHE A 74 3.76 6.80 -3.02
CA PHE A 74 4.26 7.45 -1.81
C PHE A 74 3.15 7.67 -0.78
N LEU A 75 3.50 7.66 0.51
CA LEU A 75 2.62 8.07 1.62
C LEU A 75 2.81 9.56 1.88
N GLY A 76 1.71 10.28 2.06
CA GLY A 76 1.71 11.74 2.29
C GLY A 76 1.03 12.52 1.17
N ALA A 77 0.18 11.87 0.37
CA ALA A 77 -0.53 12.52 -0.76
C ALA A 77 -1.37 13.73 -0.34
N ALA A 78 -1.89 13.78 0.89
CA ALA A 78 -2.64 14.91 1.44
C ALA A 78 -1.80 16.21 1.55
N GLU A 79 -0.48 16.07 1.67
CA GLU A 79 0.45 17.20 1.74
C GLU A 79 0.45 18.08 0.49
N ILE A 80 0.15 17.49 -0.69
CA ILE A 80 0.02 18.23 -1.95
C ILE A 80 -1.05 19.30 -1.87
N PHE A 81 -2.11 19.05 -1.08
CA PHE A 81 -3.25 19.94 -0.92
C PHE A 81 -3.14 20.84 0.32
N GLY A 82 -2.04 20.77 1.07
CA GLY A 82 -1.89 21.49 2.33
C GLY A 82 -2.90 21.06 3.40
N MET A 83 -3.45 19.87 3.28
CA MET A 83 -4.42 19.34 4.23
C MET A 83 -3.70 18.90 5.51
N GLY A 84 -4.31 19.23 6.64
CA GLY A 84 -3.87 18.79 7.96
C GLY A 84 -4.07 17.27 8.18
N SER A 85 -4.03 16.85 9.45
CA SER A 85 -4.24 15.46 9.82
C SER A 85 -5.58 14.94 9.30
N LEU A 86 -5.55 13.76 8.72
CA LEU A 86 -6.72 13.03 8.25
C LEU A 86 -6.98 11.86 9.23
N PRO A 87 -8.22 11.31 9.31
CA PRO A 87 -8.54 10.17 10.16
C PRO A 87 -7.98 8.87 9.57
N GLN A 88 -6.72 8.88 9.19
CA GLN A 88 -6.02 7.79 8.52
C GLN A 88 -4.76 7.44 9.30
N ALA A 89 -4.38 6.17 9.20
CA ALA A 89 -3.13 5.66 9.71
C ALA A 89 -2.45 4.79 8.64
N ALA A 90 -1.14 4.65 8.70
CA ALA A 90 -0.40 3.76 7.83
C ALA A 90 0.61 2.95 8.64
N PHE A 91 0.71 1.66 8.32
CA PHE A 91 1.60 0.71 8.97
C PHE A 91 2.35 -0.09 7.92
N TRP A 92 3.61 -0.41 8.20
CA TRP A 92 4.39 -1.31 7.36
C TRP A 92 3.88 -2.75 7.52
N MET A 93 3.13 -3.20 6.53
CA MET A 93 2.58 -4.56 6.49
C MET A 93 3.61 -5.59 6.03
N VAL A 94 4.54 -5.18 5.20
CA VAL A 94 5.74 -5.94 4.83
C VAL A 94 6.93 -5.05 5.12
N ALA A 95 7.87 -5.55 5.92
CA ALA A 95 9.10 -4.85 6.26
C ALA A 95 9.86 -4.40 5.00
N GLY A 96 10.49 -3.24 5.05
CA GLY A 96 11.14 -2.70 3.87
C GLY A 96 11.90 -1.42 4.11
N ASN A 97 12.16 -0.72 3.04
CA ASN A 97 12.90 0.54 3.06
C ASN A 97 12.11 1.63 2.33
N SER A 98 12.31 2.86 2.76
CA SER A 98 11.71 4.04 2.16
C SER A 98 12.71 5.18 2.08
N TYR A 99 12.63 5.98 1.02
CA TYR A 99 13.17 7.34 1.06
C TYR A 99 12.17 8.22 1.80
N ARG A 100 12.64 8.79 2.91
CA ARG A 100 11.89 9.69 3.78
C ARG A 100 12.26 11.13 3.50
N LEU A 101 11.26 11.98 3.31
CA LEU A 101 11.41 13.43 3.25
C LEU A 101 10.67 14.07 4.42
N THR A 102 11.22 15.15 4.99
CA THR A 102 10.42 16.03 5.82
C THR A 102 9.34 16.71 4.96
N ARG A 103 8.21 17.08 5.57
CA ARG A 103 7.14 17.85 4.87
C ARG A 103 7.67 19.14 4.26
N GLU A 104 8.60 19.80 4.96
CA GLU A 104 9.23 21.02 4.47
C GLU A 104 10.00 20.76 3.17
N ASN A 105 10.88 19.74 3.15
CA ASN A 105 11.65 19.34 1.98
C ASN A 105 10.75 18.89 0.82
N PHE A 106 9.69 18.13 1.11
CA PHE A 106 8.71 17.75 0.11
C PHE A 106 8.01 18.98 -0.50
N GLY A 107 7.60 19.93 0.35
CA GLY A 107 7.03 21.20 -0.09
C GLY A 107 7.98 22.06 -0.92
N ILE A 108 9.28 22.05 -0.62
CA ILE A 108 10.30 22.72 -1.43
C ILE A 108 10.37 22.10 -2.82
N LEU A 109 10.48 20.76 -2.90
CA LEU A 109 10.53 20.05 -4.18
C LEU A 109 9.29 20.29 -5.04
N LEU A 110 8.09 20.30 -4.44
CA LEU A 110 6.84 20.59 -5.16
C LEU A 110 6.81 22.01 -5.77
N ARG A 111 7.45 22.99 -5.10
CA ARG A 111 7.51 24.37 -5.60
C ARG A 111 8.61 24.61 -6.62
N GLN A 112 9.71 23.89 -6.51
CA GLN A 112 10.90 24.10 -7.36
C GLN A 112 10.86 23.29 -8.65
N HIS A 113 10.11 22.15 -8.66
CA HIS A 113 10.12 21.20 -9.77
C HIS A 113 8.68 20.87 -10.20
N ASP A 114 8.20 21.51 -11.27
CA ASP A 114 6.85 21.27 -11.79
C ASP A 114 6.61 19.80 -12.19
N ASP A 115 7.60 19.14 -12.80
CA ASP A 115 7.49 17.73 -13.18
C ASP A 115 7.32 16.82 -11.95
N PHE A 116 8.04 17.09 -10.86
CA PHE A 116 7.86 16.39 -9.59
C PHE A 116 6.42 16.58 -9.06
N ALA A 117 5.96 17.83 -9.06
CA ALA A 117 4.62 18.16 -8.61
C ALA A 117 3.54 17.47 -9.47
N GLN A 118 3.71 17.39 -10.78
CA GLN A 118 2.78 16.70 -11.68
C GLN A 118 2.75 15.20 -11.46
N ILE A 119 3.91 14.56 -11.27
CA ILE A 119 3.99 13.11 -10.95
C ILE A 119 3.28 12.82 -9.63
N CYS A 120 3.53 13.61 -8.59
CA CYS A 120 2.88 13.45 -7.29
C CYS A 120 1.36 13.66 -7.37
N LYS A 121 0.89 14.67 -8.10
CA LYS A 121 -0.56 14.92 -8.34
C LYS A 121 -1.22 13.76 -9.07
N ARG A 122 -0.57 13.22 -10.11
CA ARG A 122 -1.09 12.08 -10.88
C ARG A 122 -1.22 10.85 -10.00
N TYR A 123 -0.19 10.53 -9.23
CA TYR A 123 -0.26 9.43 -8.27
C TYR A 123 -1.38 9.62 -7.24
N THR A 124 -1.57 10.84 -6.73
CA THR A 124 -2.67 11.14 -5.80
C THR A 124 -4.04 10.87 -6.41
N GLY A 125 -4.22 11.20 -7.69
CA GLY A 125 -5.44 10.85 -8.44
C GLY A 125 -5.63 9.34 -8.57
N GLN A 126 -4.55 8.59 -8.84
CA GLN A 126 -4.57 7.11 -8.88
C GLN A 126 -4.93 6.52 -7.51
N LEU A 127 -4.31 7.02 -6.44
CA LEU A 127 -4.62 6.59 -5.07
C LEU A 127 -6.08 6.86 -4.69
N PHE A 128 -6.62 8.02 -5.06
CA PHE A 128 -8.04 8.33 -4.86
C PHE A 128 -8.95 7.36 -5.62
N SER A 129 -8.61 7.05 -6.88
CA SER A 129 -9.35 6.06 -7.69
C SER A 129 -9.30 4.68 -7.05
N GLU A 130 -8.14 4.27 -6.51
CA GLU A 130 -7.99 3.00 -5.77
C GLU A 130 -8.93 2.95 -4.56
N VAL A 131 -8.97 4.02 -3.75
CA VAL A 131 -9.86 4.11 -2.59
C VAL A 131 -11.33 3.96 -3.00
N CYS A 132 -11.76 4.64 -4.06
CA CYS A 132 -13.12 4.53 -4.59
C CYS A 132 -13.44 3.10 -5.07
N LEU A 133 -12.52 2.46 -5.80
CA LEU A 133 -12.66 1.08 -6.26
C LEU A 133 -12.71 0.09 -5.09
N ASN A 134 -11.89 0.29 -4.07
CA ASN A 134 -11.89 -0.55 -2.86
C ASN A 134 -13.21 -0.45 -2.11
N PHE A 135 -13.78 0.75 -1.99
CA PHE A 135 -15.12 0.95 -1.41
C PHE A 135 -16.20 0.22 -2.21
N GLY A 136 -16.25 0.40 -3.52
CA GLY A 136 -17.19 -0.31 -4.40
C GLY A 136 -17.02 -1.83 -4.33
N CYS A 137 -15.77 -2.30 -4.32
CA CYS A 137 -15.44 -3.71 -4.17
C CYS A 137 -15.92 -4.28 -2.83
N ALA A 138 -15.70 -3.56 -1.73
CA ALA A 138 -16.14 -3.97 -0.40
C ALA A 138 -17.68 -4.08 -0.30
N SER A 139 -18.39 -3.23 -1.00
CA SER A 139 -19.86 -3.17 -1.00
C SER A 139 -20.50 -4.25 -1.89
N ARG A 140 -19.82 -4.73 -2.94
CA ARG A 140 -20.42 -5.57 -3.98
C ARG A 140 -19.93 -7.01 -4.01
N HIS A 141 -18.64 -7.25 -3.71
CA HIS A 141 -18.03 -8.55 -3.88
C HIS A 141 -17.91 -9.32 -2.56
N ASN A 142 -17.99 -10.66 -2.65
CA ASN A 142 -17.82 -11.53 -1.49
C ASN A 142 -16.38 -11.51 -0.95
N LEU A 143 -16.21 -12.05 0.25
CA LEU A 143 -14.93 -12.03 0.94
C LEU A 143 -13.84 -12.83 0.21
N GLU A 144 -14.19 -13.94 -0.43
CA GLU A 144 -13.25 -14.80 -1.15
C GLU A 144 -12.61 -14.04 -2.33
N ASN A 145 -13.44 -13.41 -3.16
CA ASN A 145 -12.97 -12.61 -4.30
C ASN A 145 -12.13 -11.41 -3.84
N ARG A 146 -12.51 -10.76 -2.75
CA ARG A 146 -11.78 -9.63 -2.17
C ARG A 146 -10.44 -10.06 -1.59
N CYS A 147 -10.41 -11.23 -0.93
CA CYS A 147 -9.19 -11.80 -0.39
C CYS A 147 -8.21 -12.18 -1.51
N ALA A 148 -8.69 -12.86 -2.56
CA ALA A 148 -7.89 -13.19 -3.73
C ALA A 148 -7.33 -11.94 -4.43
N LYS A 149 -8.16 -10.90 -4.63
CA LYS A 149 -7.71 -9.60 -5.15
C LYS A 149 -6.61 -8.99 -4.28
N TRP A 150 -6.81 -8.95 -2.98
CA TRP A 150 -5.86 -8.36 -2.05
C TRP A 150 -4.50 -9.09 -2.07
N LEU A 151 -4.51 -10.43 -2.12
CA LEU A 151 -3.29 -11.23 -2.24
C LEU A 151 -2.53 -10.94 -3.55
N LEU A 152 -3.24 -10.77 -4.66
CA LEU A 152 -2.66 -10.40 -5.94
C LEU A 152 -2.02 -9.00 -5.92
N LEU A 153 -2.74 -8.00 -5.40
CA LEU A 153 -2.21 -6.64 -5.29
C LEU A 153 -0.98 -6.58 -4.38
N THR A 154 -0.98 -7.35 -3.28
CA THR A 154 0.19 -7.47 -2.40
C THR A 154 1.36 -8.09 -3.14
N HIS A 155 1.14 -9.19 -3.84
CA HIS A 155 2.15 -9.88 -4.65
C HIS A 155 2.78 -8.94 -5.70
N ASP A 156 1.96 -8.20 -6.44
CA ASP A 156 2.43 -7.28 -7.48
C ASP A 156 3.28 -6.13 -6.91
N ARG A 157 2.88 -5.59 -5.75
CA ARG A 157 3.56 -4.47 -5.09
C ARG A 157 4.84 -4.87 -4.38
N VAL A 158 4.85 -6.05 -3.76
CA VAL A 158 6.03 -6.59 -3.07
C VAL A 158 7.03 -7.18 -4.06
N GLY A 159 6.55 -7.77 -5.16
CA GLY A 159 7.37 -8.41 -6.19
C GLY A 159 7.99 -9.73 -5.73
N MET A 160 7.39 -10.41 -4.74
CA MET A 160 7.84 -11.70 -4.21
C MET A 160 6.64 -12.64 -4.07
N ASP A 161 6.84 -13.93 -4.40
CA ASP A 161 5.79 -14.96 -4.30
C ASP A 161 5.41 -15.31 -2.86
N HIS A 162 6.17 -14.85 -1.89
CA HIS A 162 5.92 -15.11 -0.47
C HIS A 162 6.00 -13.82 0.35
N PHE A 163 5.12 -13.68 1.33
CA PHE A 163 5.09 -12.59 2.28
C PHE A 163 4.40 -13.02 3.58
N TYR A 164 4.65 -12.27 4.64
CA TYR A 164 4.08 -12.56 5.94
C TYR A 164 2.87 -11.66 6.22
N VAL A 165 1.72 -12.28 6.51
CA VAL A 165 0.52 -11.59 7.01
C VAL A 165 -0.30 -12.55 7.89
N THR A 166 -0.67 -12.12 9.08
CA THR A 166 -1.50 -12.96 9.97
C THR A 166 -2.97 -12.94 9.54
N GLN A 167 -3.71 -14.01 9.84
CA GLN A 167 -5.17 -14.04 9.58
C GLN A 167 -5.92 -12.96 10.37
N GLU A 168 -5.42 -12.59 11.52
CA GLU A 168 -6.01 -11.51 12.32
C GLU A 168 -5.84 -10.16 11.65
N PHE A 169 -4.62 -9.87 11.15
CA PHE A 169 -4.36 -8.65 10.40
C PHE A 169 -5.18 -8.62 9.10
N LEU A 170 -5.19 -9.72 8.33
CA LEU A 170 -5.99 -9.82 7.11
C LEU A 170 -7.50 -9.63 7.37
N ALA A 171 -7.98 -10.09 8.53
CA ALA A 171 -9.36 -9.88 8.95
C ALA A 171 -9.66 -8.39 9.22
N LYS A 172 -8.75 -7.70 9.91
CA LYS A 172 -8.87 -6.26 10.18
C LYS A 172 -8.93 -5.45 8.89
N ILE A 173 -7.96 -5.63 8.01
CA ILE A 173 -7.88 -4.83 6.76
C ILE A 173 -9.02 -5.10 5.78
N LEU A 174 -9.56 -6.32 5.74
CA LEU A 174 -10.73 -6.67 4.92
C LEU A 174 -12.09 -6.41 5.62
N GLY A 175 -12.07 -5.84 6.83
CA GLY A 175 -13.28 -5.49 7.57
C GLY A 175 -14.13 -6.72 7.91
N THR A 176 -13.52 -7.81 8.43
CA THR A 176 -14.22 -9.06 8.73
C THR A 176 -13.69 -9.73 9.99
N LYS A 177 -14.25 -10.88 10.36
CA LYS A 177 -13.79 -11.67 11.51
C LYS A 177 -12.73 -12.70 11.09
N ARG A 178 -11.73 -12.96 11.96
CA ARG A 178 -10.65 -13.94 11.75
C ARG A 178 -11.15 -15.31 11.29
N GLY A 179 -12.27 -15.81 11.87
CA GLY A 179 -12.83 -17.11 11.48
C GLY A 179 -13.26 -17.17 10.02
N ARG A 180 -13.75 -16.06 9.46
CA ARG A 180 -14.13 -16.00 8.02
C ARG A 180 -12.89 -15.98 7.13
N ILE A 181 -11.81 -15.31 7.55
CA ILE A 181 -10.53 -15.36 6.82
C ILE A 181 -9.95 -16.76 6.85
N ASN A 182 -9.98 -17.45 8.00
CA ASN A 182 -9.51 -18.84 8.09
C ASN A 182 -10.26 -19.76 7.10
N PHE A 183 -11.58 -19.61 7.01
CA PHE A 183 -12.38 -20.36 6.05
C PHE A 183 -11.97 -20.07 4.59
N VAL A 184 -11.88 -18.79 4.20
CA VAL A 184 -11.47 -18.40 2.85
C VAL A 184 -10.05 -18.87 2.52
N ALA A 185 -9.10 -18.70 3.45
CA ALA A 185 -7.72 -19.16 3.26
C ALA A 185 -7.66 -20.68 3.06
N THR A 186 -8.47 -21.45 3.81
CA THR A 186 -8.56 -22.91 3.63
C THR A 186 -9.11 -23.27 2.24
N GLN A 187 -10.15 -22.57 1.75
CA GLN A 187 -10.67 -22.79 0.39
C GLN A 187 -9.62 -22.50 -0.68
N LEU A 188 -8.90 -21.38 -0.59
CA LEU A 188 -7.83 -21.04 -1.54
C LEU A 188 -6.68 -22.07 -1.50
N GLN A 189 -6.33 -22.61 -0.32
CA GLN A 189 -5.36 -23.68 -0.18
C GLN A 189 -5.83 -25.00 -0.79
N THR A 190 -7.07 -25.40 -0.50
CA THR A 190 -7.66 -26.62 -1.07
C THR A 190 -7.73 -26.57 -2.60
N ALA A 191 -7.95 -25.38 -3.15
CA ALA A 191 -7.91 -25.13 -4.58
C ALA A 191 -6.47 -25.07 -5.16
N GLY A 192 -5.43 -25.19 -4.33
CA GLY A 192 -4.02 -25.17 -4.76
C GLY A 192 -3.52 -23.78 -5.19
N LEU A 193 -4.25 -22.70 -4.86
CA LEU A 193 -3.91 -21.34 -5.28
C LEU A 193 -2.83 -20.71 -4.41
N ILE A 194 -2.85 -21.02 -3.11
CA ILE A 194 -1.89 -20.51 -2.12
C ILE A 194 -1.45 -21.62 -1.18
N GLN A 195 -0.34 -21.38 -0.49
CA GLN A 195 0.04 -22.08 0.72
C GLN A 195 0.03 -21.06 1.86
N TYR A 196 -0.63 -21.38 2.98
CA TYR A 196 -0.73 -20.49 4.12
C TYR A 196 -0.44 -21.23 5.43
N SER A 197 0.64 -20.88 6.09
CA SER A 197 1.03 -21.51 7.35
C SER A 197 1.68 -20.49 8.29
N ARG A 198 1.13 -20.38 9.52
CA ARG A 198 1.67 -19.53 10.60
C ARG A 198 1.97 -18.08 10.17
N GLY A 199 1.10 -17.49 9.36
CA GLY A 199 1.28 -16.13 8.85
C GLY A 199 2.08 -16.04 7.55
N ASN A 200 2.78 -17.07 7.12
CA ASN A 200 3.47 -17.09 5.84
C ASN A 200 2.51 -17.49 4.73
N ILE A 201 2.39 -16.64 3.73
CA ILE A 201 1.63 -16.90 2.50
C ILE A 201 2.61 -17.07 1.36
N LYS A 202 2.35 -18.08 0.53
CA LYS A 202 3.02 -18.28 -0.76
C LYS A 202 1.96 -18.41 -1.85
N ILE A 203 2.07 -17.65 -2.91
CA ILE A 203 1.24 -17.78 -4.11
C ILE A 203 1.77 -18.99 -4.90
N LEU A 204 0.90 -19.97 -5.18
CA LEU A 204 1.24 -21.19 -5.92
C LEU A 204 0.75 -21.13 -7.36
N ASP A 205 -0.48 -20.67 -7.56
CA ASP A 205 -1.10 -20.48 -8.88
C ASP A 205 -1.69 -19.06 -9.00
N ARG A 206 -0.88 -18.15 -9.54
CA ARG A 206 -1.29 -16.76 -9.78
C ARG A 206 -2.44 -16.68 -10.79
N ALA A 207 -2.45 -17.51 -11.84
CA ALA A 207 -3.51 -17.48 -12.85
C ALA A 207 -4.85 -17.95 -12.29
N GLY A 208 -4.83 -18.99 -11.45
CA GLY A 208 -6.00 -19.45 -10.70
C GLY A 208 -6.49 -18.39 -9.70
N LEU A 209 -5.58 -17.71 -9.03
CA LEU A 209 -5.91 -16.65 -8.08
C LEU A 209 -6.57 -15.44 -8.77
N ILE A 210 -6.13 -15.08 -10.00
CA ILE A 210 -6.79 -14.07 -10.83
C ILE A 210 -8.23 -14.47 -11.15
N LYS A 211 -8.48 -15.73 -11.51
CA LYS A 211 -9.85 -16.25 -11.77
C LYS A 211 -10.71 -16.24 -10.50
N ALA A 212 -10.12 -16.49 -9.33
CA ALA A 212 -10.81 -16.44 -8.04
C ALA A 212 -11.07 -15.00 -7.57
N SER A 213 -10.35 -14.01 -8.08
CA SER A 213 -10.51 -12.61 -7.72
C SER A 213 -11.74 -11.98 -8.39
N CYS A 214 -12.15 -10.80 -7.93
CA CYS A 214 -13.14 -9.99 -8.61
C CYS A 214 -12.52 -9.18 -9.76
N GLN A 215 -13.35 -8.76 -10.72
CA GLN A 215 -12.95 -7.91 -11.84
C GLN A 215 -12.27 -6.59 -11.41
N CYS A 216 -12.49 -6.16 -10.17
CA CYS A 216 -11.82 -4.98 -9.62
C CYS A 216 -10.30 -5.10 -9.69
N TYR A 217 -9.72 -6.30 -9.60
CA TYR A 217 -8.27 -6.49 -9.73
C TYR A 217 -7.72 -5.96 -11.05
N GLN A 218 -8.43 -6.14 -12.16
CA GLN A 218 -8.00 -5.68 -13.49
C GLN A 218 -8.01 -4.16 -13.67
N ASN A 219 -8.67 -3.44 -12.75
CA ASN A 219 -8.79 -1.97 -12.79
C ASN A 219 -7.70 -1.26 -11.98
N PHE A 220 -6.75 -2.02 -11.39
CA PHE A 220 -5.61 -1.43 -10.68
C PHE A 220 -4.39 -1.44 -11.59
N ASP A 221 -3.81 -0.26 -11.79
CA ASP A 221 -2.48 -0.11 -12.36
C ASP A 221 -1.45 -0.44 -11.26
N CYS A 222 -0.78 -1.59 -11.41
CA CYS A 222 0.25 -2.06 -10.47
C CYS A 222 1.65 -1.75 -10.98
#